data_6cce76d99d738f9df46f4810b34fa996
#
_entry.id   6cce76d99d738f9df46f4810b34fa996
#
_cell.length_a   1.000
_cell.length_b   1.000
_cell.length_c   1.000
_cell.angle_alpha   90.00
_cell.angle_beta   90.00
_cell.angle_gamma   90.00
#
_symmetry.space_group_name_H-M   'P 1'
#
loop_
_entity.id
_entity.type
_entity.pdbx_description
1 polymer ?
#
loop_
_entity_poly.entity_id
_entity_poly.type
_entity_poly.pdbx_seq_one_letter_code
_entity_poly.pdbx_strand_id
1 'polypeptide(L)'
;MTILKKKVKKKMSSMDLIKKLRDSTGSGILDCKKALSENNDDLESAVKWLREKGILKAQKKQDRETKEGLIAFYFCSTSNDFTVCKISCETDFVAKNEDFLSFANLITNTIHDNSESNKISKGTFEDIKTLKHNSKSIEEMLTDTISKIGENIQIESFTSYKSTEYVYLTYLHNKYSDTASKIGSIIGVKSDHDLSEEVKSELKIL
;
A
#
# COMPACT_ATOMS: atom_id res chain seq x y z
N MET A 1 -1.01 2.71 -57.99
CA MET A 1 -0.82 1.41 -57.30
C MET A 1 -0.11 1.69 -55.97
N THR A 2 -0.85 1.82 -54.90
CA THR A 2 -0.32 2.11 -53.55
C THR A 2 -0.15 0.80 -52.79
N ILE A 3 1.09 0.36 -52.60
CA ILE A 3 1.42 -0.87 -51.89
C ILE A 3 1.31 -0.62 -50.40
N LEU A 4 0.21 -1.09 -49.78
CA LEU A 4 0.04 -1.14 -48.33
C LEU A 4 1.03 -2.14 -47.74
N LYS A 5 2.12 -1.63 -47.13
CA LYS A 5 3.03 -2.44 -46.32
C LYS A 5 2.29 -2.92 -45.07
N LYS A 6 1.78 -4.16 -45.04
CA LYS A 6 1.34 -4.87 -43.84
C LYS A 6 2.53 -4.94 -42.87
N LYS A 7 2.49 -4.17 -41.78
CA LYS A 7 3.41 -4.36 -40.63
C LYS A 7 3.14 -5.76 -40.07
N VAL A 8 4.01 -6.71 -40.32
CA VAL A 8 4.02 -8.02 -39.66
C VAL A 8 4.37 -7.75 -38.20
N LYS A 9 3.40 -7.87 -37.30
CA LYS A 9 3.65 -7.85 -35.86
C LYS A 9 4.57 -9.04 -35.54
N LYS A 10 5.82 -8.76 -35.18
CA LYS A 10 6.79 -9.78 -34.75
C LYS A 10 6.18 -10.49 -33.54
N LYS A 11 5.91 -11.79 -33.66
CA LYS A 11 5.38 -12.61 -32.57
C LYS A 11 6.41 -12.61 -31.45
N MET A 12 6.02 -12.13 -30.26
CA MET A 12 6.89 -12.12 -29.09
C MET A 12 7.25 -13.54 -28.70
N SER A 13 8.47 -13.76 -28.21
CA SER A 13 8.84 -15.07 -27.68
C SER A 13 8.07 -15.37 -26.39
N SER A 14 7.91 -16.65 -26.05
CA SER A 14 7.27 -17.05 -24.79
C SER A 14 7.98 -16.44 -23.57
N MET A 15 9.30 -16.30 -23.61
CA MET A 15 10.09 -15.66 -22.55
C MET A 15 9.81 -14.16 -22.42
N ASP A 16 9.65 -13.45 -23.54
CA ASP A 16 9.31 -12.03 -23.54
C ASP A 16 7.91 -11.79 -22.97
N LEU A 17 6.96 -12.68 -23.28
CA LEU A 17 5.61 -12.62 -22.73
C LEU A 17 5.61 -12.86 -21.21
N ILE A 18 6.35 -13.86 -20.73
CA ILE A 18 6.51 -14.16 -19.30
C ILE A 18 7.12 -12.94 -18.58
N LYS A 19 8.20 -12.38 -19.14
CA LYS A 19 8.84 -11.19 -18.56
C LYS A 19 7.87 -10.02 -18.48
N LYS A 20 7.18 -9.70 -19.57
CA LYS A 20 6.21 -8.60 -19.62
C LYS A 20 5.06 -8.80 -18.64
N LEU A 21 4.53 -10.02 -18.53
CA LEU A 21 3.47 -10.34 -17.58
C LEU A 21 3.94 -10.21 -16.14
N ARG A 22 5.16 -10.67 -15.84
CA ARG A 22 5.78 -10.52 -14.52
C ARG A 22 6.03 -9.06 -14.16
N ASP A 23 6.58 -8.26 -15.07
CA ASP A 23 6.86 -6.84 -14.86
C ASP A 23 5.57 -6.05 -14.59
N SER A 24 4.45 -6.45 -15.19
CA SER A 24 3.15 -5.80 -15.01
C SER A 24 2.36 -6.27 -13.79
N THR A 25 2.57 -7.50 -13.31
CA THR A 25 1.75 -8.11 -12.24
C THR A 25 2.53 -8.39 -10.96
N GLY A 26 3.87 -8.39 -11.00
CA GLY A 26 4.72 -8.82 -9.89
C GLY A 26 4.64 -10.32 -9.56
N SER A 27 3.88 -11.11 -10.33
CA SER A 27 3.66 -12.53 -10.07
C SER A 27 4.91 -13.38 -10.31
N GLY A 28 5.01 -14.54 -9.66
CA GLY A 28 6.13 -15.48 -9.85
C GLY A 28 6.22 -16.01 -11.29
N ILE A 29 7.43 -16.35 -11.75
CA ILE A 29 7.69 -16.83 -13.12
C ILE A 29 6.82 -18.04 -13.47
N LEU A 30 6.66 -19.00 -12.53
CA LEU A 30 5.86 -20.20 -12.75
C LEU A 30 4.36 -19.88 -12.90
N ASP A 31 3.84 -18.93 -12.11
CA ASP A 31 2.46 -18.49 -12.22
C ASP A 31 2.24 -17.74 -13.54
N CYS A 32 3.16 -16.88 -13.96
CA CYS A 32 3.09 -16.18 -15.25
C CYS A 32 3.13 -17.17 -16.43
N LYS A 33 4.02 -18.16 -16.39
CA LYS A 33 4.09 -19.22 -17.41
C LYS A 33 2.77 -19.99 -17.48
N LYS A 34 2.21 -20.38 -16.34
CA LYS A 34 0.94 -21.10 -16.27
C LYS A 34 -0.21 -20.24 -16.78
N ALA A 35 -0.29 -18.96 -16.36
CA ALA A 35 -1.31 -18.03 -16.82
C ALA A 35 -1.32 -17.88 -18.35
N LEU A 36 -0.14 -17.73 -18.97
CA LEU A 36 -0.03 -17.63 -20.42
C LEU A 36 -0.44 -18.94 -21.12
N SER A 37 0.00 -20.09 -20.61
CA SER A 37 -0.37 -21.39 -21.22
C SER A 37 -1.88 -21.67 -21.15
N GLU A 38 -2.55 -21.31 -20.06
CA GLU A 38 -3.99 -21.47 -19.87
C GLU A 38 -4.83 -20.46 -20.67
N ASN A 39 -4.21 -19.38 -21.15
CA ASN A 39 -4.86 -18.31 -21.89
C ASN A 39 -4.30 -18.08 -23.31
N ASN A 40 -3.73 -19.11 -23.93
CA ASN A 40 -3.23 -19.09 -25.31
C ASN A 40 -2.25 -17.93 -25.60
N ASP A 41 -1.36 -17.63 -24.66
CA ASP A 41 -0.39 -16.53 -24.72
C ASP A 41 -1.03 -15.12 -24.83
N ASP A 42 -2.33 -14.99 -24.50
CA ASP A 42 -3.00 -13.70 -24.42
C ASP A 42 -2.69 -13.01 -23.08
N LEU A 43 -2.03 -11.85 -23.15
CA LEU A 43 -1.56 -11.14 -21.96
C LEU A 43 -2.71 -10.59 -21.09
N GLU A 44 -3.78 -10.07 -21.71
CA GLU A 44 -4.89 -9.49 -20.96
C GLU A 44 -5.66 -10.56 -20.19
N SER A 45 -5.96 -11.68 -20.85
CA SER A 45 -6.59 -12.85 -20.22
C SER A 45 -5.70 -13.47 -19.14
N ALA A 46 -4.38 -13.51 -19.35
CA ALA A 46 -3.42 -14.01 -18.37
C ALA A 46 -3.35 -13.11 -17.12
N VAL A 47 -3.39 -11.79 -17.27
CA VAL A 47 -3.50 -10.83 -16.14
C VAL A 47 -4.76 -11.10 -15.33
N LYS A 48 -5.91 -11.24 -16.00
CA LYS A 48 -7.20 -11.51 -15.34
C LYS A 48 -7.15 -12.84 -14.57
N TRP A 49 -6.62 -13.89 -15.20
CA TRP A 49 -6.45 -15.22 -14.60
C TRP A 49 -5.53 -15.17 -13.34
N LEU A 50 -4.41 -14.41 -13.42
CA LEU A 50 -3.53 -14.22 -12.27
C LEU A 50 -4.23 -13.50 -11.13
N ARG A 51 -5.06 -12.50 -11.44
CA ARG A 51 -5.84 -11.77 -10.44
C ARG A 51 -6.85 -12.68 -9.73
N GLU A 52 -7.62 -13.47 -10.48
CA GLU A 52 -8.57 -14.44 -9.91
C GLU A 52 -7.86 -15.46 -9.01
N LYS A 53 -6.70 -15.96 -9.44
CA LYS A 53 -5.86 -16.82 -8.61
C LYS A 53 -5.25 -16.12 -7.40
N GLY A 54 -4.90 -14.86 -7.51
CA GLY A 54 -4.43 -14.03 -6.41
C GLY A 54 -5.48 -13.92 -5.31
N ILE A 55 -6.73 -13.67 -5.66
CA ILE A 55 -7.87 -13.65 -4.72
C ILE A 55 -7.97 -14.97 -3.96
N LEU A 56 -7.94 -16.10 -4.66
CA LEU A 56 -8.01 -17.42 -4.03
C LEU A 56 -6.81 -17.71 -3.11
N LYS A 57 -5.61 -17.22 -3.48
CA LYS A 57 -4.42 -17.36 -2.64
C LYS A 57 -4.50 -16.48 -1.38
N ALA A 58 -5.01 -15.27 -1.50
CA ALA A 58 -5.21 -14.35 -0.37
C ALA A 58 -6.24 -14.92 0.60
N GLN A 59 -7.38 -15.42 0.10
CA GLN A 59 -8.41 -16.05 0.91
C GLN A 59 -7.88 -17.23 1.75
N LYS A 60 -7.04 -18.08 1.17
CA LYS A 60 -6.44 -19.23 1.88
C LYS A 60 -5.47 -18.84 3.00
N LYS A 61 -5.07 -17.57 3.07
CA LYS A 61 -4.15 -17.07 4.07
C LYS A 61 -4.82 -16.24 5.15
N GLN A 62 -6.06 -15.86 4.95
CA GLN A 62 -6.83 -14.98 5.83
C GLN A 62 -6.85 -15.43 7.30
N ASP A 63 -6.84 -16.75 7.53
CA ASP A 63 -6.88 -17.34 8.88
C ASP A 63 -5.48 -17.46 9.53
N ARG A 64 -4.42 -17.07 8.82
CA ARG A 64 -3.07 -17.11 9.40
C ARG A 64 -2.87 -15.93 10.32
N GLU A 65 -2.30 -16.20 11.48
CA GLU A 65 -2.03 -15.19 12.48
C GLU A 65 -0.97 -14.18 12.01
N THR A 66 -1.24 -12.91 12.25
CA THR A 66 -0.34 -11.80 11.93
C THR A 66 0.15 -11.17 13.23
N LYS A 67 1.36 -11.53 13.66
CA LYS A 67 1.96 -11.05 14.94
C LYS A 67 2.91 -9.89 14.77
N GLU A 68 3.39 -9.69 13.56
CA GLU A 68 4.32 -8.64 13.18
C GLU A 68 3.64 -7.56 12.34
N GLY A 69 4.35 -6.53 11.97
CA GLY A 69 3.82 -5.46 11.15
C GLY A 69 4.46 -4.11 11.45
N LEU A 70 3.76 -3.07 11.03
CA LEU A 70 4.22 -1.70 11.19
C LEU A 70 3.06 -0.73 11.40
N ILE A 71 3.43 0.45 11.84
CA ILE A 71 2.57 1.64 11.81
C ILE A 71 3.12 2.54 10.71
N ALA A 72 2.29 2.82 9.70
CA ALA A 72 2.60 3.76 8.63
C ALA A 72 2.01 5.13 8.94
N PHE A 73 2.76 6.18 8.61
CA PHE A 73 2.41 7.56 8.88
C PHE A 73 2.43 8.38 7.60
N TYR A 74 1.43 9.21 7.45
CA TYR A 74 1.47 10.39 6.60
C TYR A 74 1.41 11.61 7.49
N PHE A 75 2.27 12.57 7.26
CA PHE A 75 2.28 13.84 7.98
C PHE A 75 2.61 14.97 7.02
N CYS A 76 1.73 15.97 6.97
CA CYS A 76 1.94 17.20 6.25
C CYS A 76 2.24 18.34 7.22
N SER A 77 3.50 18.81 7.25
CA SER A 77 3.93 19.88 8.13
C SER A 77 3.28 21.23 7.80
N THR A 78 2.85 21.43 6.55
CA THR A 78 2.26 22.70 6.11
C THR A 78 0.81 22.84 6.54
N SER A 79 0.02 21.75 6.48
CA SER A 79 -1.40 21.74 6.86
C SER A 79 -1.65 21.16 8.24
N ASN A 80 -0.61 20.66 8.92
CA ASN A 80 -0.70 19.92 10.18
C ASN A 80 -1.67 18.73 10.14
N ASP A 81 -1.78 18.10 8.96
CA ASP A 81 -2.60 16.92 8.79
C ASP A 81 -1.79 15.66 9.05
N PHE A 82 -2.44 14.63 9.58
CA PHE A 82 -1.82 13.32 9.70
C PHE A 82 -2.78 12.19 9.36
N THR A 83 -2.21 11.08 8.94
CA THR A 83 -2.89 9.78 8.86
C THR A 83 -1.96 8.71 9.37
N VAL A 84 -2.50 7.82 10.19
CA VAL A 84 -1.81 6.67 10.76
C VAL A 84 -2.57 5.42 10.37
N CYS A 85 -1.84 4.41 9.92
CA CYS A 85 -2.42 3.13 9.56
C CYS A 85 -1.62 2.00 10.21
N LYS A 86 -2.31 1.11 10.94
CA LYS A 86 -1.72 -0.11 11.51
C LYS A 86 -1.93 -1.25 10.53
N ILE A 87 -0.82 -1.84 10.06
CA ILE A 87 -0.82 -2.92 9.09
C ILE A 87 0.04 -4.06 9.64
N SER A 88 -0.57 -5.26 9.75
CA SER A 88 0.10 -6.44 10.26
C SER A 88 0.44 -7.45 9.17
N CYS A 89 1.44 -8.29 9.43
CA CYS A 89 1.93 -9.38 8.59
C CYS A 89 2.37 -10.57 9.45
N GLU A 90 2.72 -11.70 8.81
CA GLU A 90 3.09 -12.91 9.55
C GLU A 90 4.48 -12.79 10.19
N THR A 91 5.47 -12.18 9.50
CA THR A 91 6.88 -12.14 9.93
C THR A 91 7.48 -10.74 9.94
N ASP A 92 8.53 -10.57 10.76
CA ASP A 92 9.31 -9.34 10.82
C ASP A 92 10.16 -9.10 9.57
N PHE A 93 10.46 -10.15 8.79
CA PHE A 93 11.10 -10.02 7.48
C PHE A 93 10.21 -9.25 6.50
N VAL A 94 8.90 -9.58 6.47
CA VAL A 94 7.94 -8.87 5.64
C VAL A 94 7.70 -7.47 6.14
N ALA A 95 7.67 -7.24 7.46
CA ALA A 95 7.52 -5.89 8.02
C ALA A 95 8.61 -4.89 7.56
N LYS A 96 9.79 -5.41 7.18
CA LYS A 96 10.95 -4.62 6.67
C LYS A 96 11.09 -4.68 5.15
N ASN A 97 10.23 -5.41 4.44
CA ASN A 97 10.30 -5.59 3.00
C ASN A 97 9.86 -4.32 2.26
N GLU A 98 10.60 -3.93 1.21
CA GLU A 98 10.32 -2.72 0.43
C GLU A 98 8.94 -2.71 -0.22
N ASP A 99 8.45 -3.85 -0.70
CA ASP A 99 7.10 -3.95 -1.29
C ASP A 99 6.01 -3.75 -0.24
N PHE A 100 6.24 -4.25 0.99
CA PHE A 100 5.32 -4.05 2.12
C PHE A 100 5.33 -2.59 2.60
N LEU A 101 6.51 -1.98 2.72
CA LEU A 101 6.66 -0.56 3.06
C LEU A 101 6.00 0.35 2.02
N SER A 102 6.21 0.06 0.73
CA SER A 102 5.59 0.80 -0.38
C SER A 102 4.06 0.67 -0.35
N PHE A 103 3.55 -0.52 -0.11
CA PHE A 103 2.12 -0.78 0.07
C PHE A 103 1.55 0.01 1.24
N ALA A 104 2.21 -0.05 2.41
CA ALA A 104 1.77 0.65 3.61
C ALA A 104 1.68 2.17 3.40
N ASN A 105 2.70 2.76 2.76
CA ASN A 105 2.69 4.18 2.41
C ASN A 105 1.56 4.53 1.44
N LEU A 106 1.38 3.70 0.40
CA LEU A 106 0.32 3.93 -0.60
C LEU A 106 -1.07 3.91 0.04
N ILE A 107 -1.34 2.94 0.92
CA ILE A 107 -2.64 2.85 1.62
C ILE A 107 -2.84 4.05 2.53
N THR A 108 -1.83 4.43 3.32
CA THR A 108 -1.92 5.57 4.25
C THR A 108 -2.18 6.88 3.51
N ASN A 109 -1.51 7.10 2.38
CA ASN A 109 -1.74 8.27 1.51
C ASN A 109 -3.15 8.24 0.91
N THR A 110 -3.60 7.07 0.44
CA THR A 110 -4.95 6.92 -0.13
C THR A 110 -6.04 7.23 0.90
N ILE A 111 -5.87 6.78 2.15
CA ILE A 111 -6.78 7.11 3.25
C ILE A 111 -6.77 8.61 3.50
N HIS A 112 -5.58 9.22 3.57
CA HIS A 112 -5.43 10.66 3.79
C HIS A 112 -6.16 11.47 2.73
N ASP A 113 -5.95 11.17 1.45
CA ASP A 113 -6.52 11.90 0.33
C ASP A 113 -8.06 11.85 0.32
N ASN A 114 -8.64 10.78 0.87
CA ASN A 114 -10.10 10.57 0.94
C ASN A 114 -10.71 10.98 2.30
N SER A 115 -9.93 11.50 3.24
CA SER A 115 -10.42 11.93 4.54
C SER A 115 -11.00 13.34 4.50
N GLU A 116 -12.04 13.59 5.30
CA GLU A 116 -12.71 14.89 5.38
C GLU A 116 -11.86 15.90 6.18
N SER A 117 -11.88 17.16 5.75
CA SER A 117 -11.22 18.26 6.48
C SER A 117 -11.96 18.56 7.79
N ASN A 118 -11.19 18.97 8.81
CA ASN A 118 -11.68 19.34 10.16
C ASN A 118 -12.45 18.22 10.87
N LYS A 119 -12.14 16.96 10.54
CA LYS A 119 -12.77 15.79 11.13
C LYS A 119 -11.73 14.71 11.44
N ILE A 120 -11.91 14.04 12.58
CA ILE A 120 -11.18 12.82 12.88
C ILE A 120 -11.93 11.66 12.23
N SER A 121 -11.29 10.99 11.30
CA SER A 121 -11.78 9.75 10.68
C SER A 121 -11.02 8.57 11.27
N LYS A 122 -11.75 7.61 11.84
CA LYS A 122 -11.19 6.38 12.41
C LYS A 122 -11.98 5.19 11.89
N GLY A 123 -11.29 4.10 11.67
CA GLY A 123 -11.96 2.88 11.22
C GLY A 123 -11.01 1.72 11.04
N THR A 124 -11.55 0.72 10.37
CA THR A 124 -10.90 -0.54 10.03
C THR A 124 -10.84 -0.71 8.51
N PHE A 125 -10.34 -1.86 8.06
CA PHE A 125 -10.31 -2.21 6.64
C PHE A 125 -11.68 -2.10 5.96
N GLU A 126 -12.75 -2.51 6.64
CA GLU A 126 -14.12 -2.47 6.08
C GLU A 126 -14.57 -1.07 5.65
N ASP A 127 -14.12 -0.04 6.37
CA ASP A 127 -14.48 1.36 6.11
C ASP A 127 -13.77 1.94 4.89
N ILE A 128 -12.63 1.37 4.51
CA ILE A 128 -11.73 1.92 3.48
C ILE A 128 -11.52 1.02 2.26
N LYS A 129 -11.94 -0.23 2.30
CA LYS A 129 -11.66 -1.24 1.26
C LYS A 129 -12.05 -0.81 -0.17
N THR A 130 -13.06 0.03 -0.29
CA THR A 130 -13.57 0.55 -1.59
C THR A 130 -12.91 1.84 -2.05
N LEU A 131 -12.12 2.51 -1.18
CA LEU A 131 -11.36 3.69 -1.57
C LEU A 131 -10.38 3.33 -2.67
N LYS A 132 -10.16 4.26 -3.60
CA LYS A 132 -9.34 4.00 -4.78
C LYS A 132 -8.13 4.91 -4.83
N HIS A 133 -7.01 4.30 -5.22
CA HIS A 133 -5.85 5.01 -5.74
C HIS A 133 -5.73 4.70 -7.24
N ASN A 134 -5.79 5.73 -8.08
CA ASN A 134 -5.96 5.59 -9.53
C ASN A 134 -7.22 4.76 -9.84
N SER A 135 -7.08 3.57 -10.41
CA SER A 135 -8.22 2.71 -10.79
C SER A 135 -8.40 1.50 -9.87
N LYS A 136 -7.52 1.29 -8.88
CA LYS A 136 -7.53 0.12 -7.98
C LYS A 136 -8.09 0.48 -6.61
N SER A 137 -8.96 -0.38 -6.07
CA SER A 137 -9.41 -0.27 -4.68
C SER A 137 -8.33 -0.73 -3.69
N ILE A 138 -8.45 -0.31 -2.43
CA ILE A 138 -7.56 -0.79 -1.34
C ILE A 138 -7.64 -2.32 -1.22
N GLU A 139 -8.83 -2.92 -1.35
CA GLU A 139 -9.01 -4.36 -1.34
C GLU A 139 -8.24 -5.06 -2.47
N GLU A 140 -8.28 -4.50 -3.68
CA GLU A 140 -7.52 -5.02 -4.81
C GLU A 140 -6.01 -4.89 -4.58
N MET A 141 -5.55 -3.76 -4.06
CA MET A 141 -4.13 -3.54 -3.75
C MET A 141 -3.63 -4.49 -2.64
N LEU A 142 -4.44 -4.73 -1.60
CA LEU A 142 -4.14 -5.69 -0.53
C LEU A 142 -4.01 -7.11 -1.09
N THR A 143 -4.97 -7.53 -1.91
CA THR A 143 -4.97 -8.85 -2.57
C THR A 143 -3.73 -9.06 -3.43
N ASP A 144 -3.36 -8.07 -4.24
CA ASP A 144 -2.18 -8.09 -5.08
C ASP A 144 -0.90 -8.22 -4.23
N THR A 145 -0.84 -7.48 -3.11
CA THR A 145 0.31 -7.49 -2.20
C THR A 145 0.46 -8.83 -1.48
N ILE A 146 -0.62 -9.41 -0.96
CA ILE A 146 -0.64 -10.75 -0.35
C ILE A 146 -0.20 -11.81 -1.38
N SER A 147 -0.66 -11.68 -2.63
CA SER A 147 -0.28 -12.62 -3.70
C SER A 147 1.20 -12.52 -4.05
N LYS A 148 1.77 -11.30 -4.06
CA LYS A 148 3.16 -11.02 -4.39
C LYS A 148 4.11 -11.45 -3.27
N ILE A 149 3.84 -11.02 -2.04
CA ILE A 149 4.69 -11.27 -0.87
C ILE A 149 4.57 -12.71 -0.39
N GLY A 150 3.36 -13.26 -0.41
CA GLY A 150 3.13 -14.65 -0.02
C GLY A 150 2.75 -14.85 1.44
N GLU A 151 2.59 -13.80 2.24
CA GLU A 151 2.10 -13.82 3.62
C GLU A 151 0.69 -13.22 3.73
N ASN A 152 0.00 -13.54 4.83
CA ASN A 152 -1.20 -12.83 5.24
C ASN A 152 -0.84 -11.40 5.65
N ILE A 153 -1.61 -10.44 5.18
CA ILE A 153 -1.47 -9.02 5.51
C ILE A 153 -2.85 -8.50 5.87
N GLN A 154 -2.93 -7.75 6.96
CA GLN A 154 -4.19 -7.18 7.43
C GLN A 154 -4.02 -5.68 7.70
N ILE A 155 -4.96 -4.87 7.24
CA ILE A 155 -5.10 -3.48 7.63
C ILE A 155 -6.01 -3.46 8.85
N GLU A 156 -5.43 -3.28 10.04
CA GLU A 156 -6.17 -3.44 11.28
C GLU A 156 -6.99 -2.21 11.62
N SER A 157 -6.37 -1.04 11.51
CA SER A 157 -7.03 0.22 11.86
C SER A 157 -6.33 1.42 11.22
N PHE A 158 -7.06 2.50 11.11
CA PHE A 158 -6.50 3.79 10.72
C PHE A 158 -7.09 4.93 11.56
N THR A 159 -6.36 6.03 11.62
CA THR A 159 -6.83 7.31 12.12
C THR A 159 -6.29 8.39 11.19
N SER A 160 -7.17 9.23 10.68
CA SER A 160 -6.82 10.40 9.88
C SER A 160 -7.41 11.65 10.50
N TYR A 161 -6.64 12.72 10.53
CA TYR A 161 -7.06 14.00 11.05
C TYR A 161 -6.52 15.14 10.20
N LYS A 162 -7.42 16.00 9.75
CA LYS A 162 -7.13 17.19 8.97
C LYS A 162 -7.67 18.39 9.73
N SER A 163 -6.80 19.16 10.38
CA SER A 163 -7.20 20.37 11.10
C SER A 163 -6.04 21.33 11.29
N THR A 164 -6.35 22.60 11.29
CA THR A 164 -5.42 23.69 11.57
C THR A 164 -5.36 24.09 13.05
N GLU A 165 -6.18 23.46 13.91
CA GLU A 165 -6.25 23.85 15.33
C GLU A 165 -5.09 23.35 16.18
N TYR A 166 -4.37 22.32 15.72
CA TYR A 166 -3.30 21.68 16.47
C TYR A 166 -2.01 21.64 15.66
N VAL A 167 -0.90 21.74 16.35
CA VAL A 167 0.41 21.36 15.84
C VAL A 167 0.67 19.92 16.27
N TYR A 168 0.92 19.03 15.32
CA TYR A 168 1.19 17.62 15.59
C TYR A 168 2.67 17.35 15.62
N LEU A 169 3.12 16.66 16.66
CA LEU A 169 4.46 16.15 16.83
C LEU A 169 4.41 14.64 16.72
N THR A 170 5.32 14.09 15.96
CA THR A 170 5.38 12.64 15.73
C THR A 170 6.71 12.08 16.22
N TYR A 171 6.64 10.95 16.90
CA TYR A 171 7.81 10.16 17.27
C TYR A 171 7.67 8.75 16.74
N LEU A 172 8.70 8.29 16.01
CA LEU A 172 8.78 6.95 15.42
C LEU A 172 9.91 6.17 16.08
N HIS A 173 9.58 5.06 16.72
CA HIS A 173 10.52 4.18 17.39
C HIS A 173 10.71 2.88 16.60
N ASN A 174 11.96 2.41 16.50
CA ASN A 174 12.34 1.27 15.65
C ASN A 174 11.85 1.46 14.21
N LYS A 175 12.36 2.52 13.58
CA LYS A 175 12.01 2.89 12.20
C LYS A 175 12.35 1.80 11.19
N TYR A 176 11.46 1.57 10.26
CA TYR A 176 11.69 0.80 9.05
C TYR A 176 11.92 1.72 7.84
N SER A 177 11.34 2.92 7.88
CA SER A 177 11.55 4.03 6.92
C SER A 177 11.25 5.36 7.62
N ASP A 178 11.32 6.48 6.89
CA ASP A 178 10.95 7.79 7.43
C ASP A 178 9.45 7.91 7.74
N THR A 179 8.64 7.05 7.15
CA THR A 179 7.17 7.04 7.27
C THR A 179 6.61 5.76 7.89
N ALA A 180 7.45 4.84 8.37
CA ALA A 180 7.01 3.58 8.95
C ALA A 180 7.91 3.12 10.10
N SER A 181 7.29 2.61 11.15
CA SER A 181 8.00 2.13 12.35
C SER A 181 7.24 1.00 13.04
N LYS A 182 7.91 0.32 13.97
CA LYS A 182 7.28 -0.68 14.85
C LYS A 182 6.31 -0.04 15.84
N ILE A 183 6.69 1.11 16.39
CA ILE A 183 5.92 1.87 17.38
C ILE A 183 5.99 3.35 17.00
N GLY A 184 4.90 4.07 17.23
CA GLY A 184 4.88 5.50 17.03
C GLY A 184 3.87 6.19 17.92
N SER A 185 4.11 7.47 18.18
CA SER A 185 3.18 8.33 18.89
C SER A 185 2.95 9.61 18.12
N ILE A 186 1.76 10.18 18.29
CA ILE A 186 1.38 11.50 17.80
C ILE A 186 0.81 12.29 18.97
N ILE A 187 1.32 13.49 19.15
CA ILE A 187 0.83 14.42 20.16
C ILE A 187 0.32 15.66 19.44
N GLY A 188 -0.94 16.02 19.68
CA GLY A 188 -1.51 17.27 19.21
C GLY A 188 -1.37 18.34 20.30
N VAL A 189 -0.72 19.45 19.99
CA VAL A 189 -0.55 20.60 20.88
C VAL A 189 -1.40 21.75 20.34
N LYS A 190 -2.31 22.25 21.16
CA LYS A 190 -3.05 23.50 20.88
C LYS A 190 -2.36 24.65 21.60
N SER A 191 -2.06 25.70 20.86
CA SER A 191 -1.44 26.90 21.38
C SER A 191 -2.17 28.12 20.82
N ASP A 192 -2.30 29.16 21.66
CA ASP A 192 -2.86 30.46 21.25
C ASP A 192 -1.83 31.31 20.47
N HIS A 193 -0.58 30.82 20.38
CA HIS A 193 0.52 31.42 19.64
C HIS A 193 1.20 30.43 18.75
N ASP A 194 1.81 30.90 17.67
CA ASP A 194 2.63 30.06 16.79
C ASP A 194 3.82 29.47 17.59
N LEU A 195 3.94 28.14 17.55
CA LEU A 195 5.06 27.44 18.19
C LEU A 195 6.32 27.61 17.33
N SER A 196 7.40 28.17 17.94
CA SER A 196 8.70 28.21 17.29
C SER A 196 9.23 26.79 17.00
N GLU A 197 10.12 26.65 16.02
CA GLU A 197 10.77 25.35 15.71
C GLU A 197 11.59 24.82 16.90
N GLU A 198 12.13 25.71 17.73
CA GLU A 198 12.82 25.37 18.96
C GLU A 198 11.89 24.68 19.96
N VAL A 199 10.73 25.29 20.24
CA VAL A 199 9.70 24.69 21.11
C VAL A 199 9.16 23.39 20.56
N LYS A 200 8.93 23.28 19.25
CA LYS A 200 8.52 22.03 18.60
C LYS A 200 9.58 20.94 18.75
N SER A 201 10.87 21.31 18.70
CA SER A 201 11.98 20.37 18.90
C SER A 201 12.06 19.88 20.35
N GLU A 202 11.89 20.75 21.33
CA GLU A 202 11.86 20.38 22.74
C GLU A 202 10.69 19.45 23.07
N LEU A 203 9.49 19.73 22.53
CA LEU A 203 8.31 18.89 22.71
C LEU A 203 8.45 17.48 22.09
N LYS A 204 9.36 17.27 21.12
CA LYS A 204 9.66 15.95 20.56
C LYS A 204 10.52 15.06 21.45
N ILE A 205 11.15 15.64 22.47
CA ILE A 205 12.03 14.94 23.41
C ILE A 205 11.23 14.37 24.60
N LEU A 206 10.04 14.86 24.84
CA LEU A 206 9.12 14.41 25.89
C LEU A 206 8.36 13.15 25.44
#